data_886a471c8fd9cdbdc1434ea4bf00031c
#
_entry.id   886a471c8fd9cdbdc1434ea4bf00031c
#
_cell.length_a   1.000
_cell.length_b   1.000
_cell.length_c   1.000
_cell.angle_alpha   90.00
_cell.angle_beta   90.00
_cell.angle_gamma   90.00
#
_symmetry.space_group_name_H-M   'P 1'
#
loop_
_entity.id
_entity.type
_entity.pdbx_description
1 polymer ?
#
loop_
_entity_poly.entity_id
_entity_poly.type
_entity_poly.pdbx_seq_one_letter_code
_entity_poly.pdbx_strand_id
1 'polypeptide(L)'
;LDAYGNHPSFILMCNGNENEGDFAVLEDLVKKAQAYDNRRLYSASTARTHTPSDQYYVSHVTSKGWITVYEGKPSTDWDRCKESDIDVPVIAHETGQRCMYPNFEEIKKYTGVVEARNFEVFRERLARNGMLHQADDFFKATGAHTVLQYKEVNESLLRTRNSGGFQLLGLADFPGQGSAFVGILDAFWESKGLVSPEKFRESC
;
A
#
# COMPACT_ATOMS: atom_id res chain seq x y z
N LEU A 1 -14.59 -13.69 -13.88
CA LEU A 1 -14.26 -13.39 -15.28
C LEU A 1 -15.52 -13.11 -16.09
N ASP A 2 -16.54 -13.96 -16.04
CA ASP A 2 -17.78 -13.79 -16.82
C ASP A 2 -18.49 -12.47 -16.54
N ALA A 3 -18.60 -12.10 -15.26
CA ALA A 3 -19.33 -10.90 -14.85
C ALA A 3 -18.62 -9.57 -15.22
N TYR A 4 -17.28 -9.55 -15.18
CA TYR A 4 -16.50 -8.31 -15.32
C TYR A 4 -15.43 -8.35 -16.39
N GLY A 5 -15.28 -9.47 -17.08
CA GLY A 5 -14.21 -9.68 -18.06
C GLY A 5 -14.26 -8.80 -19.31
N ASN A 6 -15.37 -8.08 -19.54
CA ASN A 6 -15.53 -7.14 -20.64
C ASN A 6 -15.09 -5.71 -20.30
N HIS A 7 -14.67 -5.42 -19.05
CA HIS A 7 -14.17 -4.11 -18.67
C HIS A 7 -12.70 -3.93 -19.13
N PRO A 8 -12.39 -2.93 -19.97
CA PRO A 8 -11.01 -2.72 -20.49
C PRO A 8 -9.99 -2.44 -19.38
N SER A 9 -10.40 -1.87 -18.25
CA SER A 9 -9.54 -1.59 -17.09
C SER A 9 -9.22 -2.83 -16.24
N PHE A 10 -9.89 -3.97 -16.48
CA PHE A 10 -9.59 -5.22 -15.79
C PHE A 10 -8.46 -5.95 -16.50
N ILE A 11 -7.22 -5.58 -16.20
CA ILE A 11 -6.00 -6.07 -16.89
C ILE A 11 -5.21 -7.09 -16.08
N LEU A 12 -5.31 -7.08 -14.75
CA LEU A 12 -4.57 -7.95 -13.84
C LEU A 12 -5.53 -8.68 -12.90
N MET A 13 -5.27 -9.97 -12.65
CA MET A 13 -6.01 -10.77 -11.68
C MET A 13 -5.04 -11.58 -10.82
N CYS A 14 -5.16 -11.45 -9.51
CA CYS A 14 -4.45 -12.27 -8.54
C CYS A 14 -5.47 -13.11 -7.76
N ASN A 15 -5.12 -14.37 -7.44
CA ASN A 15 -6.02 -15.26 -6.70
C ASN A 15 -6.23 -14.82 -5.24
N GLY A 16 -5.33 -14.03 -4.66
CA GLY A 16 -5.50 -13.50 -3.32
C GLY A 16 -4.25 -12.82 -2.77
N ASN A 17 -4.40 -12.27 -1.57
CA ASN A 17 -3.32 -11.62 -0.84
C ASN A 17 -2.72 -12.57 0.19
N GLU A 18 -1.38 -12.66 0.19
CA GLU A 18 -0.62 -13.43 1.17
C GLU A 18 -1.11 -14.88 1.35
N ASN A 19 -1.51 -15.50 0.24
CA ASN A 19 -2.00 -16.87 0.28
C ASN A 19 -0.95 -17.82 0.85
N GLU A 20 -1.41 -18.75 1.68
CA GLU A 20 -0.63 -19.85 2.24
C GLU A 20 -1.24 -21.20 1.80
N GLY A 21 -0.50 -22.26 2.01
CA GLY A 21 -0.94 -23.63 1.68
C GLY A 21 -0.21 -24.23 0.48
N ASP A 22 -0.90 -25.03 -0.31
CA ASP A 22 -0.29 -25.71 -1.47
C ASP A 22 -0.25 -24.79 -2.70
N PHE A 23 0.93 -24.29 -3.02
CA PHE A 23 1.15 -23.43 -4.18
C PHE A 23 0.94 -24.13 -5.52
N ALA A 24 1.01 -25.47 -5.58
CA ALA A 24 0.67 -26.20 -6.80
C ALA A 24 -0.82 -26.07 -7.14
N VAL A 25 -1.69 -26.01 -6.13
CA VAL A 25 -3.12 -25.74 -6.32
C VAL A 25 -3.35 -24.32 -6.82
N LEU A 26 -2.65 -23.34 -6.25
CA LEU A 26 -2.74 -21.94 -6.69
C LEU A 26 -2.24 -21.78 -8.14
N GLU A 27 -1.15 -22.45 -8.49
CA GLU A 27 -0.62 -22.47 -9.86
C GLU A 27 -1.61 -23.09 -10.85
N ASP A 28 -2.26 -24.18 -10.47
CA ASP A 28 -3.31 -24.82 -11.31
C ASP A 28 -4.48 -23.88 -11.56
N LEU A 29 -4.88 -23.10 -10.55
CA LEU A 29 -5.91 -22.04 -10.71
C LEU A 29 -5.47 -20.95 -11.69
N VAL A 30 -4.20 -20.52 -11.62
CA VAL A 30 -3.63 -19.57 -12.58
C VAL A 30 -3.71 -20.13 -14.00
N LYS A 31 -3.25 -21.37 -14.22
CA LYS A 31 -3.29 -22.04 -15.53
C LYS A 31 -4.71 -22.16 -16.09
N LYS A 32 -5.68 -22.50 -15.23
CA LYS A 32 -7.10 -22.58 -15.62
C LYS A 32 -7.66 -21.21 -16.00
N ALA A 33 -7.32 -20.17 -15.25
CA ALA A 33 -7.76 -18.81 -15.55
C ALA A 33 -7.16 -18.31 -16.87
N GLN A 34 -5.88 -18.56 -17.13
CA GLN A 34 -5.21 -18.25 -18.40
C GLN A 34 -5.84 -18.96 -19.59
N ALA A 35 -6.18 -20.24 -19.42
CA ALA A 35 -6.82 -21.03 -20.47
C ALA A 35 -8.25 -20.57 -20.76
N TYR A 36 -8.94 -20.07 -19.74
CA TYR A 36 -10.31 -19.57 -19.87
C TYR A 36 -10.38 -18.19 -20.51
N ASP A 37 -9.49 -17.27 -20.11
CA ASP A 37 -9.45 -15.90 -20.61
C ASP A 37 -8.01 -15.38 -20.68
N ASN A 38 -7.45 -15.31 -21.86
CA ASN A 38 -6.07 -14.89 -22.09
C ASN A 38 -5.89 -13.38 -22.35
N ARG A 39 -6.93 -12.58 -22.15
CA ARG A 39 -6.90 -11.12 -22.38
C ARG A 39 -6.22 -10.33 -21.27
N ARG A 40 -5.92 -10.96 -20.15
CA ARG A 40 -5.32 -10.33 -18.96
C ARG A 40 -4.19 -11.17 -18.39
N LEU A 41 -3.47 -10.61 -17.44
CA LEU A 41 -2.39 -11.29 -16.75
C LEU A 41 -2.86 -11.84 -15.40
N TYR A 42 -2.28 -12.96 -14.99
CA TYR A 42 -2.66 -13.71 -13.80
C TYR A 42 -1.46 -13.96 -12.89
N SER A 43 -1.72 -13.96 -11.57
CA SER A 43 -0.76 -14.31 -10.53
C SER A 43 -1.43 -15.13 -9.42
N ALA A 44 -0.66 -16.02 -8.81
CA ALA A 44 -1.15 -16.94 -7.78
C ALA A 44 -1.40 -16.25 -6.43
N SER A 45 -0.52 -15.34 -6.04
CA SER A 45 -0.60 -14.64 -4.74
C SER A 45 0.20 -13.36 -4.75
N THR A 46 -0.20 -12.41 -3.92
CA THR A 46 0.65 -11.26 -3.57
C THR A 46 1.52 -11.60 -2.36
N ALA A 47 2.66 -10.92 -2.23
CA ALA A 47 3.56 -10.87 -1.06
C ALA A 47 4.18 -12.19 -0.57
N ARG A 48 3.87 -13.31 -1.18
CA ARG A 48 4.39 -14.63 -0.77
C ARG A 48 5.27 -15.22 -1.87
N THR A 49 4.88 -16.35 -2.37
CA THR A 49 5.63 -17.10 -3.37
C THR A 49 5.14 -16.78 -4.77
N HIS A 50 6.07 -16.64 -5.65
CA HIS A 50 5.87 -16.60 -7.08
C HIS A 50 5.87 -18.04 -7.64
N THR A 51 4.89 -18.36 -8.49
CA THR A 51 4.80 -19.66 -9.16
C THR A 51 5.32 -19.54 -10.60
N PRO A 52 5.77 -20.65 -11.22
CA PRO A 52 6.25 -20.63 -12.61
C PRO A 52 5.24 -20.13 -13.64
N SER A 53 3.95 -20.21 -13.33
CA SER A 53 2.87 -19.79 -14.24
C SER A 53 2.44 -18.34 -14.04
N ASP A 54 2.98 -17.63 -13.05
CA ASP A 54 2.68 -16.23 -12.82
C ASP A 54 3.19 -15.36 -13.97
N GLN A 55 2.36 -14.46 -14.46
CA GLN A 55 2.70 -13.53 -15.54
C GLN A 55 3.16 -12.16 -15.02
N TYR A 56 3.02 -11.91 -13.74
CA TYR A 56 3.57 -10.79 -12.98
C TYR A 56 3.72 -11.21 -11.52
N TYR A 57 4.56 -10.52 -10.79
CA TYR A 57 4.80 -10.80 -9.38
C TYR A 57 4.55 -9.56 -8.52
N VAL A 58 3.74 -9.69 -7.49
CA VAL A 58 3.46 -8.61 -6.54
C VAL A 58 4.12 -8.94 -5.22
N SER A 59 5.09 -8.11 -4.78
CA SER A 59 5.86 -8.41 -3.57
C SER A 59 6.41 -7.17 -2.87
N HIS A 60 6.69 -7.33 -1.59
CA HIS A 60 7.49 -6.37 -0.81
C HIS A 60 8.98 -6.53 -1.04
N VAL A 61 9.42 -7.73 -1.41
CA VAL A 61 10.83 -8.12 -1.50
C VAL A 61 11.12 -8.88 -2.78
N THR A 62 12.37 -8.80 -3.21
CA THR A 62 12.97 -9.68 -4.20
C THR A 62 14.16 -10.39 -3.55
N SER A 63 14.84 -11.29 -4.26
CA SER A 63 16.08 -11.90 -3.77
C SER A 63 17.16 -10.86 -3.45
N LYS A 64 17.07 -9.68 -4.04
CA LYS A 64 17.99 -8.55 -3.82
C LYS A 64 17.60 -7.63 -2.65
N GLY A 65 16.47 -7.91 -1.99
CA GLY A 65 16.02 -7.22 -0.79
C GLY A 65 14.69 -6.49 -0.93
N TRP A 66 14.39 -5.66 0.04
CA TRP A 66 13.14 -4.90 0.11
C TRP A 66 13.04 -3.86 -0.99
N ILE A 67 11.89 -3.82 -1.68
CA ILE A 67 11.59 -2.85 -2.74
C ILE A 67 10.54 -1.81 -2.33
N THR A 68 9.83 -2.04 -1.22
CA THR A 68 8.73 -1.17 -0.78
C THR A 68 9.06 -0.35 0.46
N VAL A 69 10.21 -0.59 1.09
CA VAL A 69 10.59 0.06 2.34
C VAL A 69 11.68 1.10 2.10
N TYR A 70 11.39 2.32 2.50
CA TYR A 70 12.38 3.37 2.61
C TYR A 70 13.32 3.10 3.79
N GLU A 71 14.62 2.91 3.54
CA GLU A 71 15.60 2.59 4.58
C GLU A 71 16.03 3.81 5.42
N GLY A 72 15.44 4.97 5.19
CA GLY A 72 15.66 6.15 6.02
C GLY A 72 17.01 6.85 5.85
N LYS A 73 17.82 6.44 4.87
CA LYS A 73 19.11 7.09 4.60
C LYS A 73 18.93 8.27 3.66
N PRO A 74 19.40 9.48 4.00
CA PRO A 74 19.43 10.58 3.05
C PRO A 74 20.33 10.19 1.87
N SER A 75 19.86 10.41 0.65
CA SER A 75 20.58 10.07 -0.56
C SER A 75 20.10 10.93 -1.71
N THR A 76 21.03 11.27 -2.58
CA THR A 76 20.74 11.78 -3.92
C THR A 76 20.64 10.67 -4.94
N ASP A 77 20.85 9.43 -4.52
CA ASP A 77 20.66 8.23 -5.31
C ASP A 77 19.17 7.89 -5.37
N TRP A 78 18.64 7.94 -6.56
CA TRP A 78 17.23 7.70 -6.82
C TRP A 78 16.89 6.22 -7.09
N ASP A 79 17.92 5.40 -7.33
CA ASP A 79 17.76 3.97 -7.64
C ASP A 79 17.85 3.12 -6.36
N ARG A 80 17.02 3.44 -5.37
CA ARG A 80 17.03 2.75 -4.08
C ARG A 80 16.36 1.40 -4.10
N CYS A 81 15.43 1.20 -5.02
CA CYS A 81 14.78 -0.07 -5.19
C CYS A 81 15.71 -0.99 -5.98
N LYS A 82 15.95 -2.16 -5.42
CA LYS A 82 16.85 -3.12 -6.05
C LYS A 82 16.13 -3.81 -7.20
N GLU A 83 16.81 -3.86 -8.34
CA GLU A 83 16.34 -4.60 -9.51
C GLU A 83 15.96 -6.03 -9.12
N SER A 84 14.83 -6.50 -9.64
CA SER A 84 14.39 -7.87 -9.46
C SER A 84 15.17 -8.81 -10.39
N ASP A 85 15.46 -10.02 -9.91
CA ASP A 85 15.96 -11.15 -10.69
C ASP A 85 14.84 -12.09 -11.17
N ILE A 86 13.60 -11.70 -10.98
CA ILE A 86 12.41 -12.44 -11.43
C ILE A 86 12.13 -12.06 -12.89
N ASP A 87 11.89 -13.07 -13.74
CA ASP A 87 11.73 -12.91 -15.20
C ASP A 87 10.40 -12.28 -15.64
N VAL A 88 9.52 -11.98 -14.70
CA VAL A 88 8.24 -11.30 -14.96
C VAL A 88 8.24 -9.91 -14.31
N PRO A 89 7.41 -8.96 -14.79
CA PRO A 89 7.29 -7.65 -14.15
C PRO A 89 6.96 -7.76 -12.66
N VAL A 90 7.70 -7.04 -11.84
CA VAL A 90 7.47 -6.99 -10.38
C VAL A 90 6.72 -5.71 -10.03
N ILE A 91 5.58 -5.86 -9.36
CA ILE A 91 4.79 -4.77 -8.80
C ILE A 91 5.10 -4.69 -7.31
N ALA A 92 5.53 -3.53 -6.85
CA ALA A 92 5.78 -3.31 -5.43
C ALA A 92 4.46 -3.35 -4.65
N HIS A 93 4.39 -4.21 -3.65
CA HIS A 93 3.19 -4.47 -2.87
C HIS A 93 3.11 -3.58 -1.64
N GLU A 94 1.92 -3.05 -1.37
CA GLU A 94 1.60 -2.29 -0.14
C GLU A 94 2.57 -1.14 0.14
N THR A 95 2.88 -0.32 -0.85
CA THR A 95 3.70 0.88 -0.65
C THR A 95 2.97 1.91 0.23
N GLY A 96 3.71 2.84 0.81
CA GLY A 96 3.13 3.91 1.62
C GLY A 96 2.80 3.50 3.06
N GLN A 97 3.42 2.47 3.61
CA GLN A 97 3.22 2.02 4.99
C GLN A 97 3.92 2.94 6.00
N ARG A 98 3.61 4.24 5.96
CA ARG A 98 4.14 5.24 6.90
C ARG A 98 2.99 5.87 7.65
N CYS A 99 2.94 5.61 8.96
CA CYS A 99 1.85 6.09 9.80
C CYS A 99 1.97 7.58 10.05
N MET A 100 0.86 8.27 9.93
CA MET A 100 0.68 9.64 10.40
C MET A 100 0.26 9.63 11.87
N TYR A 101 0.47 10.73 12.58
CA TYR A 101 -0.12 10.90 13.90
C TYR A 101 -1.64 11.08 13.73
N PRO A 102 -2.47 10.49 14.63
CA PRO A 102 -3.92 10.53 14.47
C PRO A 102 -4.49 11.95 14.62
N ASN A 103 -5.46 12.29 13.77
CA ASN A 103 -6.26 13.49 13.92
C ASN A 103 -7.43 13.24 14.89
N PHE A 104 -7.40 13.79 16.09
CA PHE A 104 -8.43 13.54 17.12
C PHE A 104 -9.80 14.12 16.77
N GLU A 105 -9.90 15.01 15.78
CA GLU A 105 -11.20 15.49 15.30
C GLU A 105 -12.02 14.39 14.60
N GLU A 106 -11.36 13.33 14.12
CA GLU A 106 -12.04 12.18 13.52
C GLU A 106 -12.87 11.37 14.52
N ILE A 107 -12.59 11.46 15.82
CA ILE A 107 -13.36 10.78 16.89
C ILE A 107 -14.86 11.08 16.77
N LYS A 108 -15.21 12.30 16.39
CA LYS A 108 -16.60 12.77 16.24
C LYS A 108 -17.38 12.05 15.13
N LYS A 109 -16.67 11.44 14.18
CA LYS A 109 -17.26 10.72 13.04
C LYS A 109 -17.70 9.30 13.42
N TYR A 110 -17.18 8.76 14.50
CA TYR A 110 -17.51 7.41 14.97
C TYR A 110 -18.82 7.42 15.75
N THR A 111 -19.95 7.42 15.05
CA THR A 111 -21.30 7.51 15.62
C THR A 111 -22.06 6.18 15.62
N GLY A 112 -21.43 5.12 15.10
CA GLY A 112 -22.00 3.77 15.01
C GLY A 112 -21.49 2.82 16.10
N VAL A 113 -21.45 1.53 15.77
CA VAL A 113 -21.03 0.46 16.68
C VAL A 113 -19.50 0.36 16.83
N VAL A 114 -18.76 0.93 15.91
CA VAL A 114 -17.28 0.98 15.98
C VAL A 114 -16.88 2.24 16.75
N GLU A 115 -16.14 2.05 17.83
CA GLU A 115 -15.62 3.13 18.66
C GLU A 115 -14.24 3.58 18.18
N ALA A 116 -13.92 4.85 18.36
CA ALA A 116 -12.61 5.43 18.04
C ALA A 116 -11.56 5.12 19.13
N ARG A 117 -11.54 3.91 19.68
CA ARG A 117 -10.74 3.56 20.87
C ARG A 117 -9.24 3.78 20.64
N ASN A 118 -8.74 3.50 19.46
CA ASN A 118 -7.35 3.77 19.08
C ASN A 118 -7.00 5.27 19.21
N PHE A 119 -7.84 6.16 18.66
CA PHE A 119 -7.65 7.61 18.77
C PHE A 119 -7.70 8.08 20.22
N GLU A 120 -8.63 7.56 21.01
CA GLU A 120 -8.77 7.91 22.42
C GLU A 120 -7.52 7.52 23.22
N VAL A 121 -6.96 6.33 22.97
CA VAL A 121 -5.72 5.88 23.63
C VAL A 121 -4.54 6.80 23.27
N PHE A 122 -4.40 7.20 22.02
CA PHE A 122 -3.36 8.15 21.62
C PHE A 122 -3.56 9.51 22.29
N ARG A 123 -4.78 10.02 22.32
CA ARG A 123 -5.13 11.29 22.97
C ARG A 123 -4.83 11.27 24.47
N GLU A 124 -5.23 10.19 25.17
CA GLU A 124 -4.94 10.00 26.59
C GLU A 124 -3.45 9.96 26.89
N ARG A 125 -2.68 9.26 26.06
CA ARG A 125 -1.21 9.19 26.19
C ARG A 125 -0.55 10.54 25.99
N LEU A 126 -1.00 11.28 24.99
CA LEU A 126 -0.48 12.60 24.69
C LEU A 126 -0.80 13.60 25.81
N ALA A 127 -2.02 13.54 26.36
CA ALA A 127 -2.44 14.35 27.49
C ALA A 127 -1.61 14.06 28.75
N ARG A 128 -1.35 12.78 29.06
CA ARG A 128 -0.50 12.38 30.20
C ARG A 128 0.94 12.92 30.09
N ASN A 129 1.43 13.09 28.88
CA ASN A 129 2.75 13.67 28.61
C ASN A 129 2.73 15.21 28.56
N GLY A 130 1.59 15.87 28.82
CA GLY A 130 1.45 17.33 28.78
C GLY A 130 1.51 17.93 27.37
N MET A 131 1.40 17.12 26.31
CA MET A 131 1.64 17.53 24.93
C MET A 131 0.37 17.61 24.07
N LEU A 132 -0.82 17.51 24.67
CA LEU A 132 -2.08 17.49 23.90
C LEU A 132 -2.26 18.74 23.02
N HIS A 133 -1.74 19.87 23.43
CA HIS A 133 -1.77 21.13 22.66
C HIS A 133 -0.97 21.08 21.36
N GLN A 134 -0.09 20.08 21.18
CA GLN A 134 0.73 19.89 19.99
C GLN A 134 0.16 18.81 19.03
N ALA A 135 -1.02 18.28 19.32
CA ALA A 135 -1.60 17.18 18.55
C ALA A 135 -1.72 17.48 17.04
N ASP A 136 -2.20 18.69 16.74
CA ASP A 136 -2.34 19.15 15.35
C ASP A 136 -0.98 19.33 14.64
N ASP A 137 0.03 19.81 15.36
CA ASP A 137 1.39 19.92 14.83
C ASP A 137 1.97 18.54 14.50
N PHE A 138 1.78 17.55 15.37
CA PHE A 138 2.23 16.19 15.11
C PHE A 138 1.50 15.58 13.91
N PHE A 139 0.19 15.76 13.81
CA PHE A 139 -0.58 15.30 12.66
C PHE A 139 -0.09 15.90 11.35
N LYS A 140 0.04 17.22 11.28
CA LYS A 140 0.51 17.94 10.08
C LYS A 140 1.94 17.59 9.71
N ALA A 141 2.86 17.56 10.68
CA ALA A 141 4.26 17.26 10.43
C ALA A 141 4.47 15.82 9.93
N THR A 142 3.83 14.85 10.58
CA THR A 142 3.92 13.44 10.17
C THR A 142 3.22 13.20 8.83
N GLY A 143 2.09 13.86 8.58
CA GLY A 143 1.39 13.80 7.31
C GLY A 143 2.21 14.36 6.16
N ALA A 144 2.81 15.54 6.32
CA ALA A 144 3.70 16.13 5.33
C ALA A 144 4.91 15.22 5.03
N HIS A 145 5.48 14.61 6.09
CA HIS A 145 6.58 13.66 5.93
C HIS A 145 6.15 12.40 5.16
N THR A 146 4.97 11.87 5.44
CA THR A 146 4.42 10.70 4.73
C THR A 146 4.24 11.00 3.24
N VAL A 147 3.73 12.17 2.87
CA VAL A 147 3.59 12.58 1.46
C VAL A 147 4.94 12.62 0.74
N LEU A 148 5.98 13.13 1.39
CA LEU A 148 7.35 13.11 0.82
C LEU A 148 7.88 11.68 0.66
N GLN A 149 7.55 10.79 1.58
CA GLN A 149 7.93 9.38 1.48
C GLN A 149 7.18 8.65 0.37
N TYR A 150 5.90 8.93 0.14
CA TYR A 150 5.17 8.43 -1.03
C TYR A 150 5.90 8.79 -2.32
N LYS A 151 6.23 10.07 -2.47
CA LYS A 151 6.95 10.57 -3.64
C LYS A 151 8.28 9.83 -3.83
N GLU A 152 9.11 9.77 -2.81
CA GLU A 152 10.42 9.12 -2.85
C GLU A 152 10.32 7.64 -3.25
N VAL A 153 9.42 6.88 -2.63
CA VAL A 153 9.26 5.44 -2.87
C VAL A 153 8.69 5.20 -4.27
N ASN A 154 7.63 5.89 -4.65
CA ASN A 154 6.96 5.68 -5.92
C ASN A 154 7.88 6.06 -7.10
N GLU A 155 8.58 7.18 -7.01
CA GLU A 155 9.53 7.59 -8.04
C GLU A 155 10.73 6.63 -8.15
N SER A 156 11.21 6.09 -7.03
CA SER A 156 12.27 5.08 -7.03
C SER A 156 11.81 3.79 -7.73
N LEU A 157 10.58 3.35 -7.46
CA LEU A 157 9.98 2.18 -8.10
C LEU A 157 9.81 2.38 -9.61
N LEU A 158 9.30 3.53 -10.02
CA LEU A 158 9.10 3.85 -11.43
C LEU A 158 10.41 3.96 -12.22
N ARG A 159 11.54 4.23 -11.56
CA ARG A 159 12.88 4.23 -12.16
C ARG A 159 13.58 2.88 -12.10
N THR A 160 13.10 1.96 -11.26
CA THR A 160 13.73 0.66 -11.08
C THR A 160 13.49 -0.22 -12.29
N ARG A 161 14.58 -0.77 -12.84
CA ARG A 161 14.52 -1.72 -13.94
C ARG A 161 13.73 -2.97 -13.53
N ASN A 162 12.89 -3.49 -14.43
CA ASN A 162 11.98 -4.61 -14.23
C ASN A 162 10.83 -4.32 -13.23
N SER A 163 10.69 -3.09 -12.74
CA SER A 163 9.50 -2.70 -11.98
C SER A 163 8.31 -2.53 -12.92
N GLY A 164 7.22 -3.20 -12.61
CA GLY A 164 5.93 -3.08 -13.31
C GLY A 164 5.03 -2.00 -12.70
N GLY A 165 5.44 -1.39 -11.60
CA GLY A 165 4.67 -0.38 -10.88
C GLY A 165 4.58 -0.64 -9.37
N PHE A 166 3.55 -0.08 -8.75
CA PHE A 166 3.32 -0.20 -7.31
C PHE A 166 1.84 -0.26 -6.98
N GLN A 167 1.53 -0.79 -5.81
CA GLN A 167 0.22 -0.77 -5.17
C GLN A 167 0.35 -0.08 -3.82
N LEU A 168 -0.51 0.88 -3.52
CA LEU A 168 -0.60 1.46 -2.18
C LEU A 168 -1.24 0.47 -1.22
N LEU A 169 -0.80 0.43 0.04
CA LEU A 169 -1.45 -0.37 1.09
C LEU A 169 -2.91 0.06 1.25
N GLY A 170 -3.17 1.34 1.32
CA GLY A 170 -4.52 1.87 1.43
C GLY A 170 -4.60 3.33 1.08
N LEU A 171 -5.63 3.68 0.32
CA LEU A 171 -5.97 5.08 0.04
C LEU A 171 -6.61 5.72 1.28
N ALA A 172 -7.41 4.95 2.02
CA ALA A 172 -8.06 5.35 3.27
C ALA A 172 -7.53 4.53 4.46
N ASP A 173 -7.61 5.08 5.65
CA ASP A 173 -7.33 4.34 6.88
C ASP A 173 -8.29 3.16 7.04
N PHE A 174 -7.79 2.08 7.60
CA PHE A 174 -8.57 0.88 7.89
C PHE A 174 -8.76 0.72 9.40
N PRO A 175 -10.00 0.83 9.94
CA PRO A 175 -10.24 0.73 11.37
C PRO A 175 -9.80 -0.59 12.00
N GLY A 176 -9.75 -1.68 11.23
CA GLY A 176 -9.29 -2.98 11.68
C GLY A 176 -7.78 -3.05 11.99
N GLN A 177 -7.00 -2.07 11.52
CA GLN A 177 -5.59 -1.89 11.83
C GLN A 177 -5.41 -0.59 12.62
N GLY A 178 -5.87 -0.56 13.83
CA GLY A 178 -6.09 0.62 14.64
C GLY A 178 -4.89 1.56 14.91
N SER A 179 -3.66 1.16 14.57
CA SER A 179 -2.46 2.01 14.65
C SER A 179 -1.88 2.34 13.27
N ALA A 180 -2.44 1.83 12.19
CA ALA A 180 -1.94 2.00 10.82
C ALA A 180 -2.67 3.17 10.12
N PHE A 181 -2.39 4.41 10.56
CA PHE A 181 -2.93 5.63 9.95
C PHE A 181 -2.13 5.99 8.69
N VAL A 182 -2.19 5.12 7.68
CA VAL A 182 -1.37 5.24 6.46
C VAL A 182 -2.10 5.88 5.29
N GLY A 183 -3.43 5.96 5.34
CA GLY A 183 -4.25 6.54 4.28
C GLY A 183 -4.09 8.05 4.16
N ILE A 184 -4.18 8.57 2.95
CA ILE A 184 -4.34 10.03 2.70
C ILE A 184 -5.78 10.49 2.92
N LEU A 185 -6.70 9.54 2.91
CA LEU A 185 -8.09 9.69 3.36
C LEU A 185 -8.25 9.07 4.75
N ASP A 186 -9.21 9.54 5.51
CA ASP A 186 -9.58 8.93 6.78
C ASP A 186 -10.43 7.65 6.57
N ALA A 187 -10.82 7.00 7.67
CA ALA A 187 -11.62 5.77 7.61
C ALA A 187 -13.05 5.97 7.03
N PHE A 188 -13.47 7.20 6.83
CA PHE A 188 -14.75 7.59 6.24
C PHE A 188 -14.62 8.06 4.80
N TRP A 189 -13.45 7.89 4.19
CA TRP A 189 -13.12 8.30 2.82
C TRP A 189 -13.12 9.82 2.61
N GLU A 190 -12.94 10.58 3.67
CA GLU A 190 -12.79 12.03 3.62
C GLU A 190 -11.32 12.42 3.62
N SER A 191 -10.98 13.51 2.92
CA SER A 191 -9.61 14.00 2.87
C SER A 191 -9.13 14.42 4.25
N LYS A 192 -7.93 13.98 4.62
CA LYS A 192 -7.23 14.48 5.82
C LYS A 192 -6.67 15.90 5.67
N GLY A 193 -6.80 16.50 4.48
CA GLY A 193 -6.29 17.85 4.21
C GLY A 193 -4.76 17.98 4.13
N LEU A 194 -4.04 16.86 4.02
CA LEU A 194 -2.57 16.83 4.04
C LEU A 194 -1.97 16.96 2.65
N VAL A 195 -2.68 16.55 1.62
CA VAL A 195 -2.24 16.61 0.23
C VAL A 195 -3.42 16.85 -0.69
N SER A 196 -3.27 17.74 -1.67
CA SER A 196 -4.28 17.92 -2.71
C SER A 196 -4.17 16.82 -3.77
N PRO A 197 -5.25 16.55 -4.53
CA PRO A 197 -5.20 15.61 -5.65
C PRO A 197 -4.13 15.96 -6.69
N GLU A 198 -3.91 17.25 -6.94
CA GLU A 198 -2.88 17.74 -7.87
C GLU A 198 -1.49 17.38 -7.35
N LYS A 199 -1.25 17.59 -6.07
CA LYS A 199 0.04 17.29 -5.43
C LYS A 199 0.29 15.77 -5.37
N PHE A 200 -0.74 14.99 -5.12
CA PHE A 200 -0.62 13.53 -5.12
C PHE A 200 -0.25 12.99 -6.51
N ARG A 201 -0.84 13.54 -7.58
CA ARG A 201 -0.51 13.17 -8.97
C ARG A 201 0.94 13.47 -9.39
N GLU A 202 1.69 14.26 -8.64
CA GLU A 202 3.12 14.46 -8.92
C GLU A 202 3.96 13.21 -8.63
N SER A 203 3.44 12.25 -7.88
CA SER A 203 4.17 11.05 -7.44
C SER A 203 3.44 9.73 -7.73
N CYS A 204 2.19 9.78 -8.22
CA CYS A 204 1.37 8.59 -8.49
C CYS A 204 0.65 8.68 -9.83
#